data_7c043f82cedb8c07f1f971673f88c49a
#
_entry.id   7c043f82cedb8c07f1f971673f88c49a
#
_cell.length_a   1.000
_cell.length_b   1.000
_cell.length_c   1.000
_cell.angle_alpha   90.00
_cell.angle_beta   90.00
_cell.angle_gamma   90.00
#
_symmetry.space_group_name_H-M   'P 1'
#
loop_
_entity.id
_entity.type
_entity.pdbx_description
1 polymer ?
#
loop_
_entity_poly.entity_id
_entity_poly.type
_entity_poly.pdbx_seq_one_letter_code
_entity_poly.pdbx_strand_id
1 'polypeptide(L)'
;MLTYKNNDPYIESTSLFDLVKVCQTPFYVYSQQKIINQVNKTKEILGNNIFYSIKSNSNQAILKLMNSLDIGADVVSVGELKRALEAGFDPNKIIFEGVGKSEQDLLYAIHKNIRLINTESLEEIKLLDSLATEKNRVVDIGVRLNPDIDGETLNKISTGKKTDKFLSLIHI
;
A
#
# COMPACT_ATOMS: atom_id res chain seq x y z
N MET A 1 -19.55 -12.48 -7.46
CA MET A 1 -19.47 -13.14 -8.77
C MET A 1 -20.52 -12.52 -9.66
N LEU A 2 -20.26 -12.37 -10.96
CA LEU A 2 -21.28 -11.94 -11.89
C LEU A 2 -22.37 -13.03 -11.93
N THR A 3 -23.62 -12.67 -11.73
CA THR A 3 -24.79 -13.55 -11.79
C THR A 3 -25.80 -12.97 -12.76
N TYR A 4 -26.71 -13.80 -13.28
CA TYR A 4 -27.74 -13.34 -14.20
C TYR A 4 -29.12 -13.67 -13.62
N LYS A 5 -30.03 -12.67 -13.69
CA LYS A 5 -31.46 -12.84 -13.36
C LYS A 5 -32.26 -12.29 -14.56
N ASN A 6 -33.03 -13.13 -15.23
CA ASN A 6 -33.79 -12.75 -16.41
C ASN A 6 -32.97 -12.01 -17.49
N ASN A 7 -31.78 -12.53 -17.81
CA ASN A 7 -30.80 -11.91 -18.71
C ASN A 7 -30.20 -10.57 -18.25
N ASP A 8 -30.53 -10.08 -17.07
CA ASP A 8 -29.88 -8.92 -16.47
C ASP A 8 -28.65 -9.37 -15.67
N PRO A 9 -27.46 -8.84 -15.93
CA PRO A 9 -26.24 -9.13 -15.16
C PRO A 9 -26.22 -8.37 -13.82
N TYR A 10 -25.89 -9.10 -12.76
CA TYR A 10 -25.79 -8.58 -11.39
C TYR A 10 -24.39 -8.77 -10.81
N ILE A 11 -23.94 -7.79 -10.04
CA ILE A 11 -22.84 -7.93 -9.09
C ILE A 11 -23.43 -7.75 -7.69
N GLU A 12 -23.35 -8.82 -6.87
CA GLU A 12 -24.06 -8.91 -5.58
C GLU A 12 -25.58 -8.72 -5.79
N SER A 13 -26.16 -7.67 -5.21
CA SER A 13 -27.57 -7.34 -5.37
C SER A 13 -27.84 -6.26 -6.42
N THR A 14 -26.81 -5.71 -7.07
CA THR A 14 -26.93 -4.55 -7.95
C THR A 14 -26.94 -4.98 -9.41
N SER A 15 -27.97 -4.55 -10.15
CA SER A 15 -28.05 -4.71 -11.61
C SER A 15 -27.03 -3.83 -12.31
N LEU A 16 -26.29 -4.40 -13.28
CA LEU A 16 -25.37 -3.60 -14.10
C LEU A 16 -26.14 -2.65 -15.05
N PHE A 17 -27.36 -3.00 -15.47
CA PHE A 17 -28.18 -2.09 -16.26
C PHE A 17 -28.60 -0.85 -15.45
N ASP A 18 -28.81 -0.97 -14.14
CA ASP A 18 -29.09 0.20 -13.30
C ASP A 18 -27.85 1.07 -13.10
N LEU A 19 -26.66 0.45 -13.00
CA LEU A 19 -25.41 1.22 -12.93
C LEU A 19 -25.14 2.02 -14.19
N VAL A 20 -25.42 1.47 -15.38
CA VAL A 20 -25.24 2.19 -16.67
C VAL A 20 -26.14 3.42 -16.77
N LYS A 21 -27.29 3.46 -16.08
CA LYS A 21 -28.17 4.64 -16.06
C LYS A 21 -27.58 5.82 -15.28
N VAL A 22 -26.71 5.54 -14.30
CA VAL A 22 -26.15 6.56 -13.38
C VAL A 22 -24.65 6.78 -13.56
N CYS A 23 -23.95 5.85 -14.20
CA CYS A 23 -22.52 5.93 -14.48
C CYS A 23 -22.25 5.91 -15.97
N GLN A 24 -21.41 6.83 -16.45
CA GLN A 24 -20.97 6.82 -17.85
C GLN A 24 -20.01 5.64 -18.08
N THR A 25 -20.25 4.87 -19.16
CA THR A 25 -19.34 3.79 -19.59
C THR A 25 -18.14 4.33 -20.36
N PRO A 26 -16.95 3.67 -20.29
CA PRO A 26 -16.66 2.48 -19.48
C PRO A 26 -16.40 2.81 -18.01
N PHE A 27 -16.71 1.88 -17.09
CA PHE A 27 -16.41 2.01 -15.66
C PHE A 27 -16.00 0.65 -15.03
N TYR A 28 -15.29 0.71 -13.91
CA TYR A 28 -14.96 -0.47 -13.11
C TYR A 28 -15.97 -0.64 -11.98
N VAL A 29 -16.35 -1.90 -11.71
CA VAL A 29 -17.21 -2.28 -10.58
C VAL A 29 -16.44 -3.18 -9.63
N TYR A 30 -16.38 -2.79 -8.36
CA TYR A 30 -15.74 -3.57 -7.30
C TYR A 30 -16.80 -4.18 -6.39
N SER A 31 -16.70 -5.49 -6.17
CA SER A 31 -17.58 -6.20 -5.24
C SER A 31 -17.03 -6.10 -3.83
N GLN A 32 -17.75 -5.45 -2.93
CA GLN A 32 -17.39 -5.33 -1.53
C GLN A 32 -17.26 -6.71 -0.87
N GLN A 33 -18.21 -7.60 -1.12
CA GLN A 33 -18.21 -8.93 -0.53
C GLN A 33 -17.00 -9.78 -0.98
N LYS A 34 -16.58 -9.64 -2.25
CA LYS A 34 -15.38 -10.34 -2.72
C LYS A 34 -14.12 -9.83 -2.04
N ILE A 35 -14.01 -8.53 -1.83
CA ILE A 35 -12.88 -7.93 -1.10
C ILE A 35 -12.86 -8.48 0.32
N ILE A 36 -13.97 -8.44 1.04
CA ILE A 36 -14.09 -8.97 2.40
C ILE A 36 -13.69 -10.44 2.47
N ASN A 37 -14.24 -11.27 1.58
CA ASN A 37 -13.95 -12.69 1.56
C ASN A 37 -12.46 -12.96 1.29
N GLN A 38 -11.84 -12.22 0.37
CA GLN A 38 -10.42 -12.37 0.06
C GLN A 38 -9.55 -11.96 1.25
N VAL A 39 -9.87 -10.84 1.90
CA VAL A 39 -9.16 -10.38 3.10
C VAL A 39 -9.26 -11.43 4.21
N ASN A 40 -10.45 -11.93 4.50
CA ASN A 40 -10.66 -12.93 5.54
C ASN A 40 -9.87 -14.21 5.26
N LYS A 41 -9.93 -14.71 4.02
CA LYS A 41 -9.14 -15.89 3.60
C LYS A 41 -7.62 -15.65 3.75
N THR A 42 -7.16 -14.45 3.46
CA THR A 42 -5.75 -14.09 3.64
C THR A 42 -5.38 -14.06 5.12
N LYS A 43 -6.25 -13.54 5.98
CA LYS A 43 -6.07 -13.53 7.44
C LYS A 43 -6.04 -14.94 8.05
N GLU A 44 -6.84 -15.85 7.56
CA GLU A 44 -6.84 -17.27 7.98
C GLU A 44 -5.47 -17.92 7.74
N ILE A 45 -4.76 -17.53 6.67
CA ILE A 45 -3.46 -18.12 6.30
C ILE A 45 -2.30 -17.39 6.95
N LEU A 46 -2.31 -16.04 6.95
CA LEU A 46 -1.17 -15.19 7.32
C LEU A 46 -1.34 -14.50 8.69
N GLY A 47 -2.49 -14.65 9.33
CA GLY A 47 -2.82 -13.91 10.56
C GLY A 47 -3.20 -12.46 10.27
N ASN A 48 -3.15 -11.60 11.30
CA ASN A 48 -3.67 -10.23 11.23
C ASN A 48 -2.64 -9.18 10.81
N ASN A 49 -1.36 -9.55 10.65
CA ASN A 49 -0.29 -8.60 10.31
C ASN A 49 -0.17 -8.42 8.78
N ILE A 50 -1.22 -7.89 8.18
CA ILE A 50 -1.35 -7.70 6.73
C ILE A 50 -1.46 -6.21 6.43
N PHE A 51 -0.77 -5.76 5.38
CA PHE A 51 -0.78 -4.38 4.90
C PHE A 51 -1.25 -4.34 3.44
N TYR A 52 -2.20 -3.47 3.17
CA TYR A 52 -2.71 -3.25 1.82
C TYR A 52 -1.86 -2.23 1.09
N SER A 53 -1.30 -2.60 -0.05
CA SER A 53 -0.51 -1.71 -0.88
C SER A 53 -1.42 -0.74 -1.65
N ILE A 54 -1.47 0.51 -1.21
CA ILE A 54 -2.38 1.55 -1.73
C ILE A 54 -2.16 1.84 -3.21
N LYS A 55 -0.92 1.70 -3.70
CA LYS A 55 -0.58 1.87 -5.11
C LYS A 55 -1.40 1.00 -6.07
N SER A 56 -1.96 -0.12 -5.60
CA SER A 56 -2.80 -1.00 -6.42
C SER A 56 -4.18 -0.40 -6.69
N ASN A 57 -4.79 0.25 -5.70
CA ASN A 57 -6.01 1.04 -5.86
C ASN A 57 -6.20 1.98 -4.66
N SER A 58 -6.05 3.27 -4.89
CA SER A 58 -6.14 4.31 -3.88
C SER A 58 -7.55 4.91 -3.71
N ASN A 59 -8.60 4.24 -4.20
CA ASN A 59 -9.99 4.70 -4.05
C ASN A 59 -10.38 4.74 -2.57
N GLN A 60 -10.91 5.88 -2.12
CA GLN A 60 -11.24 6.11 -0.70
C GLN A 60 -12.25 5.13 -0.12
N ALA A 61 -13.20 4.65 -0.93
CA ALA A 61 -14.17 3.65 -0.44
C ALA A 61 -13.49 2.30 -0.19
N ILE A 62 -12.54 1.91 -1.05
CA ILE A 62 -11.73 0.69 -0.85
C ILE A 62 -10.83 0.84 0.38
N LEU A 63 -10.16 1.99 0.54
CA LEU A 63 -9.30 2.24 1.69
C LEU A 63 -10.08 2.19 3.01
N LYS A 64 -11.26 2.83 3.07
CA LYS A 64 -12.14 2.76 4.25
C LYS A 64 -12.58 1.32 4.54
N LEU A 65 -12.86 0.54 3.50
CA LEU A 65 -13.20 -0.87 3.66
C LEU A 65 -12.01 -1.66 4.23
N MET A 66 -10.79 -1.48 3.71
CA MET A 66 -9.59 -2.14 4.24
C MET A 66 -9.34 -1.77 5.70
N ASN A 67 -9.46 -0.48 6.05
CA ASN A 67 -9.35 -0.03 7.43
C ASN A 67 -10.41 -0.69 8.33
N SER A 68 -11.68 -0.77 7.90
CA SER A 68 -12.75 -1.42 8.67
C SER A 68 -12.54 -2.93 8.87
N LEU A 69 -11.74 -3.55 8.00
CA LEU A 69 -11.33 -4.94 8.12
C LEU A 69 -10.03 -5.11 8.92
N ASP A 70 -9.57 -4.07 9.62
CA ASP A 70 -8.37 -4.12 10.45
C ASP A 70 -7.09 -4.52 9.66
N ILE A 71 -6.96 -4.02 8.43
CA ILE A 71 -5.79 -4.16 7.56
C ILE A 71 -4.95 -2.90 7.68
N GLY A 72 -3.62 -3.03 7.76
CA GLY A 72 -2.68 -1.91 7.69
C GLY A 72 -2.55 -1.35 6.28
N ALA A 73 -1.84 -0.24 6.13
CA ALA A 73 -1.57 0.39 4.85
C ALA A 73 -0.06 0.38 4.53
N ASP A 74 0.28 -0.01 3.30
CA ASP A 74 1.59 0.16 2.68
C ASP A 74 1.48 1.31 1.68
N VAL A 75 2.23 2.39 1.92
CA VAL A 75 2.21 3.62 1.13
C VAL A 75 3.58 3.88 0.50
N VAL A 76 3.61 4.41 -0.72
CA VAL A 76 4.85 4.69 -1.45
C VAL A 76 5.06 6.19 -1.74
N SER A 77 4.19 7.04 -1.21
CA SER A 77 4.29 8.51 -1.32
C SER A 77 3.53 9.20 -0.20
N VAL A 78 3.87 10.45 0.07
CA VAL A 78 3.09 11.30 1.01
C VAL A 78 1.65 11.48 0.54
N GLY A 79 1.40 11.49 -0.77
CA GLY A 79 0.04 11.52 -1.30
C GLY A 79 -0.78 10.31 -0.86
N GLU A 80 -0.21 9.12 -0.94
CA GLU A 80 -0.85 7.90 -0.44
C GLU A 80 -0.96 7.88 1.07
N LEU A 81 0.06 8.35 1.81
CA LEU A 81 0.00 8.48 3.26
C LEU A 81 -1.16 9.38 3.70
N LYS A 82 -1.35 10.53 3.06
CA LYS A 82 -2.50 11.41 3.32
C LYS A 82 -3.83 10.70 3.06
N ARG A 83 -3.94 9.98 1.94
CA ARG A 83 -5.15 9.22 1.61
C ARG A 83 -5.43 8.11 2.62
N ALA A 84 -4.40 7.42 3.13
CA ALA A 84 -4.55 6.42 4.19
C ALA A 84 -5.09 7.07 5.48
N LEU A 85 -4.50 8.18 5.91
CA LEU A 85 -4.94 8.90 7.10
C LEU A 85 -6.39 9.42 6.95
N GLU A 86 -6.74 9.96 5.78
CA GLU A 86 -8.13 10.38 5.46
C GLU A 86 -9.13 9.22 5.46
N ALA A 87 -8.69 8.03 5.09
CA ALA A 87 -9.50 6.81 5.15
C ALA A 87 -9.66 6.27 6.58
N GLY A 88 -8.94 6.85 7.56
CA GLY A 88 -9.03 6.52 8.97
C GLY A 88 -8.03 5.46 9.44
N PHE A 89 -7.01 5.12 8.65
CA PHE A 89 -5.97 4.19 9.12
C PHE A 89 -5.24 4.75 10.33
N ASP A 90 -5.04 3.90 11.34
CA ASP A 90 -4.18 4.20 12.48
C ASP A 90 -2.73 4.38 11.98
N PRO A 91 -2.04 5.49 12.30
CA PRO A 91 -0.64 5.66 11.97
C PRO A 91 0.25 4.47 12.36
N ASN A 92 -0.03 3.83 13.50
CA ASN A 92 0.68 2.63 13.95
C ASN A 92 0.45 1.38 13.05
N LYS A 93 -0.40 1.50 12.05
CA LYS A 93 -0.67 0.48 11.02
C LYS A 93 -0.31 0.97 9.62
N ILE A 94 0.57 1.97 9.51
CA ILE A 94 1.05 2.47 8.21
C ILE A 94 2.55 2.23 8.08
N ILE A 95 2.95 1.64 6.96
CA ILE A 95 4.35 1.45 6.54
C ILE A 95 4.60 2.32 5.31
N PHE A 96 5.70 3.08 5.33
CA PHE A 96 6.10 3.93 4.21
C PHE A 96 7.28 3.31 3.45
N GLU A 97 7.02 2.89 2.25
CA GLU A 97 7.93 2.26 1.29
C GLU A 97 8.38 3.25 0.20
N GLY A 98 9.26 2.78 -0.68
CA GLY A 98 9.56 3.44 -1.95
C GLY A 98 10.83 4.26 -1.95
N VAL A 99 11.36 4.44 -3.16
CA VAL A 99 12.60 5.18 -3.43
C VAL A 99 12.35 6.68 -3.53
N GLY A 100 13.35 7.49 -3.19
CA GLY A 100 13.34 8.93 -3.44
C GLY A 100 12.40 9.71 -2.54
N LYS A 101 12.20 9.26 -1.30
CA LYS A 101 11.52 10.06 -0.29
C LYS A 101 12.30 11.35 -0.05
N SER A 102 11.64 12.49 -0.24
CA SER A 102 12.22 13.78 0.05
C SER A 102 12.29 14.03 1.57
N GLU A 103 13.11 14.98 1.97
CA GLU A 103 13.16 15.45 3.37
C GLU A 103 11.77 15.83 3.90
N GLN A 104 10.97 16.50 3.09
CA GLN A 104 9.61 16.89 3.45
C GLN A 104 8.68 15.68 3.63
N ASP A 105 8.85 14.64 2.82
CA ASP A 105 8.09 13.39 2.93
C ASP A 105 8.43 12.67 4.25
N LEU A 106 9.72 12.60 4.58
CA LEU A 106 10.20 12.00 5.81
C LEU A 106 9.74 12.78 7.04
N LEU A 107 9.86 14.11 7.02
CA LEU A 107 9.35 14.97 8.09
C LEU A 107 7.85 14.80 8.32
N TYR A 108 7.07 14.69 7.23
CA TYR A 108 5.63 14.44 7.35
C TYR A 108 5.33 13.10 7.99
N ALA A 109 6.05 12.05 7.59
CA ALA A 109 5.90 10.69 8.15
C ALA A 109 6.29 10.66 9.65
N ILE A 110 7.41 11.28 10.02
CA ILE A 110 7.86 11.42 11.40
C ILE A 110 6.80 12.17 12.24
N HIS A 111 6.26 13.27 11.71
CA HIS A 111 5.22 14.05 12.40
C HIS A 111 3.95 13.25 12.63
N LYS A 112 3.57 12.38 11.68
CA LYS A 112 2.40 11.50 11.79
C LYS A 112 2.64 10.28 12.67
N ASN A 113 3.88 10.03 13.09
CA ASN A 113 4.26 8.92 13.96
C ASN A 113 3.77 7.57 13.40
N ILE A 114 4.05 7.33 12.11
CA ILE A 114 3.68 6.06 11.46
C ILE A 114 4.53 4.91 11.99
N ARG A 115 4.06 3.67 11.78
CA ARG A 115 4.66 2.46 12.31
C ARG A 115 6.11 2.24 11.86
N LEU A 116 6.40 2.43 10.58
CA LEU A 116 7.67 2.06 10.00
C LEU A 116 7.95 2.86 8.73
N ILE A 117 9.22 3.26 8.56
CA ILE A 117 9.73 3.80 7.30
C ILE A 117 10.77 2.83 6.74
N ASN A 118 10.49 2.23 5.59
CA ASN A 118 11.46 1.39 4.89
C ASN A 118 12.42 2.26 4.10
N THR A 119 13.72 2.11 4.38
CA THR A 119 14.80 2.87 3.76
C THR A 119 15.41 2.08 2.62
N GLU A 120 15.82 2.79 1.57
CA GLU A 120 16.33 2.22 0.32
C GLU A 120 17.84 2.49 0.12
N SER A 121 18.45 3.35 0.96
CA SER A 121 19.88 3.69 0.89
C SER A 121 20.44 4.13 2.24
N LEU A 122 21.76 4.08 2.37
CA LEU A 122 22.47 4.56 3.56
C LEU A 122 22.30 6.09 3.73
N GLU A 123 22.25 6.84 2.64
CA GLU A 123 22.03 8.29 2.64
C GLU A 123 20.65 8.62 3.20
N GLU A 124 19.64 7.85 2.84
CA GLU A 124 18.29 8.03 3.38
C GLU A 124 18.25 7.72 4.89
N ILE A 125 18.96 6.69 5.35
CA ILE A 125 19.08 6.36 6.78
C ILE A 125 19.70 7.55 7.54
N LYS A 126 20.82 8.11 7.04
CA LYS A 126 21.51 9.26 7.67
C LYS A 126 20.61 10.49 7.71
N LEU A 127 19.89 10.77 6.62
CA LEU A 127 18.93 11.87 6.56
C LEU A 127 17.82 11.67 7.59
N LEU A 128 17.24 10.47 7.65
CA LEU A 128 16.16 10.16 8.57
C LEU A 128 16.60 10.26 10.04
N ASP A 129 17.81 9.79 10.37
CA ASP A 129 18.42 9.90 11.70
C ASP A 129 18.61 11.39 12.12
N SER A 130 19.12 12.22 11.22
CA SER A 130 19.26 13.66 11.44
C SER A 130 17.91 14.34 11.71
N LEU A 131 16.90 14.05 10.89
CA LEU A 131 15.56 14.61 11.03
C LEU A 131 14.86 14.14 12.31
N ALA A 132 14.98 12.88 12.65
CA ALA A 132 14.42 12.30 13.87
C ALA A 132 15.06 12.92 15.12
N THR A 133 16.39 13.10 15.11
CA THR A 133 17.14 13.75 16.18
C THR A 133 16.70 15.22 16.34
N GLU A 134 16.61 15.98 15.25
CA GLU A 134 16.15 17.38 15.28
C GLU A 134 14.74 17.51 15.90
N LYS A 135 13.86 16.55 15.60
CA LYS A 135 12.48 16.54 16.12
C LYS A 135 12.35 15.84 17.48
N ASN A 136 13.47 15.37 18.07
CA ASN A 136 13.48 14.59 19.32
C ASN A 136 12.49 13.43 19.27
N ARG A 137 12.55 12.63 18.19
CA ARG A 137 11.70 11.47 17.93
C ARG A 137 12.54 10.22 17.71
N VAL A 138 11.98 9.07 18.09
CA VAL A 138 12.47 7.76 17.68
C VAL A 138 11.60 7.26 16.55
N VAL A 139 12.20 6.73 15.51
CA VAL A 139 11.51 6.23 14.31
C VAL A 139 11.94 4.79 14.06
N ASP A 140 10.98 3.90 13.91
CA ASP A 140 11.24 2.54 13.48
C ASP A 140 11.54 2.53 11.98
N ILE A 141 12.65 1.88 11.61
CA ILE A 141 13.06 1.76 10.22
C ILE A 141 13.16 0.29 9.79
N GLY A 142 12.83 0.03 8.53
CA GLY A 142 13.21 -1.18 7.82
C GLY A 142 14.32 -0.85 6.82
N VAL A 143 15.22 -1.78 6.58
CA VAL A 143 16.26 -1.65 5.55
C VAL A 143 15.95 -2.63 4.44
N ARG A 144 15.72 -2.09 3.24
CA ARG A 144 15.47 -2.91 2.07
C ARG A 144 16.80 -3.33 1.46
N LEU A 145 17.05 -4.64 1.41
CA LEU A 145 18.29 -5.22 0.89
C LEU A 145 18.08 -5.79 -0.51
N ASN A 146 19.07 -5.59 -1.37
CA ASN A 146 19.14 -6.27 -2.66
C ASN A 146 20.01 -7.54 -2.51
N PRO A 147 19.43 -8.74 -2.63
CA PRO A 147 20.18 -9.99 -2.47
C PRO A 147 21.03 -10.35 -3.70
N ASP A 148 20.97 -9.57 -4.79
CA ASP A 148 21.61 -9.86 -6.09
C ASP A 148 21.22 -11.24 -6.65
N ILE A 149 19.96 -11.61 -6.49
CA ILE A 149 19.40 -12.88 -6.96
C ILE A 149 18.48 -12.62 -8.16
N ASP A 150 18.66 -13.41 -9.22
CA ASP A 150 17.71 -13.41 -10.34
C ASP A 150 16.42 -14.11 -9.92
N GLY A 151 15.33 -13.35 -9.79
CA GLY A 151 14.00 -13.89 -9.44
C GLY A 151 13.30 -14.60 -10.60
N GLU A 152 13.98 -14.84 -11.74
CA GLU A 152 13.41 -15.45 -12.95
C GLU A 152 12.11 -14.79 -13.43
N THR A 153 11.99 -13.48 -13.19
CA THR A 153 10.83 -12.68 -13.57
C THR A 153 11.03 -12.00 -14.92
N LEU A 154 9.99 -11.39 -15.46
CA LEU A 154 10.11 -10.57 -16.67
C LEU A 154 11.12 -9.44 -16.42
N ASN A 155 12.07 -9.25 -17.33
CA ASN A 155 13.18 -8.27 -17.22
C ASN A 155 12.72 -6.84 -16.86
N LYS A 156 11.51 -6.46 -17.29
CA LYS A 156 10.93 -5.11 -17.04
C LYS A 156 10.43 -4.91 -15.60
N ILE A 157 10.23 -5.98 -14.84
CA ILE A 157 9.72 -5.95 -13.47
C ILE A 157 10.69 -6.60 -12.47
N SER A 158 11.88 -6.98 -12.92
CA SER A 158 12.96 -7.48 -12.06
C SER A 158 13.38 -6.40 -11.07
N THR A 159 13.59 -6.78 -9.82
CA THR A 159 14.01 -5.88 -8.73
C THR A 159 15.12 -6.46 -7.87
N GLY A 160 15.65 -7.65 -8.23
CA GLY A 160 16.60 -8.38 -7.39
C GLY A 160 18.05 -8.36 -7.89
N LYS A 161 18.32 -7.85 -9.10
CA LYS A 161 19.68 -7.81 -9.69
C LYS A 161 20.44 -6.55 -9.28
N LYS A 162 21.77 -6.63 -9.26
CA LYS A 162 22.68 -5.52 -8.94
C LYS A 162 22.46 -4.27 -9.81
N THR A 163 21.93 -4.44 -11.01
CA THR A 163 21.61 -3.37 -11.97
C THR A 163 20.20 -2.81 -11.80
N ASP A 164 19.39 -3.41 -10.96
CA ASP A 164 18.01 -3.00 -10.78
C ASP A 164 17.93 -1.75 -9.91
N LYS A 165 16.92 -0.92 -10.18
CA LYS A 165 16.75 0.44 -9.68
C LYS A 165 16.51 0.55 -8.16
N PHE A 166 16.22 -0.55 -7.51
CA PHE A 166 15.78 -0.57 -6.12
C PHE A 166 16.78 -1.34 -5.25
N LEU A 167 16.87 -0.95 -3.98
CA LEU A 167 17.53 -1.68 -2.91
C LEU A 167 19.00 -1.32 -2.67
N SER A 168 19.36 -1.23 -1.39
CA SER A 168 20.74 -1.16 -0.93
C SER A 168 21.45 -2.49 -1.23
N LEU A 169 22.67 -2.42 -1.78
CA LEU A 169 23.48 -3.63 -1.97
C LEU A 169 23.85 -4.24 -0.62
N ILE A 170 23.81 -5.59 -0.53
CA ILE A 170 24.17 -6.33 0.70
C ILE A 170 25.62 -6.06 1.17
N HIS A 171 26.47 -5.50 0.29
CA HIS A 171 27.88 -5.25 0.58
C HIS A 171 28.18 -3.82 1.03
N ILE A 172 27.28 -3.20 1.76
CA ILE A 172 27.55 -1.91 2.43
C ILE A 172 28.20 -2.17 3.79
#